data_e9a72d829e03e6f4db7eb1c578f9bb08
#
_entry.id   e9a72d829e03e6f4db7eb1c578f9bb08
#
_cell.length_a   1.000
_cell.length_b   1.000
_cell.length_c   1.000
_cell.angle_alpha   90.00
_cell.angle_beta   90.00
_cell.angle_gamma   90.00
#
_symmetry.space_group_name_H-M   'P 1'
#
loop_
_entity.id
_entity.type
_entity.pdbx_description
1 polymer ?
#
loop_
_entity_poly.entity_id
_entity_poly.type
_entity_poly.pdbx_seq_one_letter_code
_entity_poly.pdbx_strand_id
1 'polypeptide(L)'
;MNHGLTRANLAERTRQVLNRGGRRNPDVYLVEGDAGPVVVKDFTPRAALVRRWLGPWLLDRELSAYRRLEGLPAVPRPLGRIDRHAFAVEYRPGERVSRKLRGRVPPEFLGELEEAIQAMHARGVAHLDLRHRSNVLAGEDGHPILIDFASAVCLRPGSLAARLLLPLLAWVDRRALAKWRVRLEAQDPSGSGLGGASGSERGASRPT
;
A
#
# COMPACT_ATOMS: atom_id res chain seq x y z
N MET A 1 5.96 3.73 21.66
CA MET A 1 6.90 2.63 22.01
C MET A 1 8.27 3.01 21.48
N ASN A 2 9.31 2.78 22.25
CA ASN A 2 10.67 3.13 21.84
C ASN A 2 11.18 2.03 20.90
N HIS A 3 11.65 2.37 19.69
CA HIS A 3 12.24 1.41 18.75
C HIS A 3 13.72 1.14 19.04
N GLY A 4 14.32 1.81 20.05
CA GLY A 4 15.73 1.66 20.46
C GLY A 4 16.77 2.14 19.41
N LEU A 5 16.30 2.73 18.29
CA LEU A 5 17.16 3.19 17.22
C LEU A 5 17.61 4.63 17.44
N THR A 6 18.88 4.83 17.23
CA THR A 6 19.55 6.14 17.21
C THR A 6 20.39 6.25 15.95
N ARG A 7 20.84 7.44 15.59
CA ARG A 7 21.75 7.60 14.46
C ARG A 7 23.05 6.81 14.62
N ALA A 8 23.53 6.66 15.86
CA ALA A 8 24.79 5.97 16.15
C ALA A 8 24.71 4.45 15.87
N ASN A 9 23.57 3.81 16.19
CA ASN A 9 23.41 2.37 16.05
C ASN A 9 22.69 1.92 14.76
N LEU A 10 22.20 2.87 13.96
CA LEU A 10 21.40 2.56 12.78
C LEU A 10 22.15 1.72 11.75
N ALA A 11 23.41 2.04 11.48
CA ALA A 11 24.22 1.30 10.49
C ALA A 11 24.47 -0.14 10.93
N GLU A 12 24.81 -0.37 12.18
CA GLU A 12 25.08 -1.67 12.78
C GLU A 12 23.83 -2.56 12.77
N ARG A 13 22.67 -1.99 13.09
CA ARG A 13 21.40 -2.70 13.17
C ARG A 13 20.70 -2.85 11.82
N THR A 14 21.24 -2.30 10.73
CA THR A 14 20.68 -2.46 9.38
C THR A 14 20.90 -3.86 8.85
N ARG A 15 19.80 -4.61 8.65
CA ARG A 15 19.81 -5.96 8.06
C ARG A 15 19.86 -5.93 6.53
N GLN A 16 19.11 -5.03 5.91
CA GLN A 16 18.94 -5.00 4.47
C GLN A 16 18.61 -3.58 3.96
N VAL A 17 19.08 -3.27 2.77
CA VAL A 17 18.62 -2.10 2.01
C VAL A 17 17.43 -2.53 1.16
N LEU A 18 16.22 -2.08 1.53
CA LEU A 18 15.00 -2.40 0.78
C LEU A 18 14.87 -1.58 -0.50
N ASN A 19 15.32 -0.32 -0.45
CA ASN A 19 15.32 0.55 -1.61
C ASN A 19 16.38 1.65 -1.47
N ARG A 20 17.11 1.91 -2.56
CA ARG A 20 17.95 3.10 -2.68
C ARG A 20 17.14 4.22 -3.31
N GLY A 21 16.92 5.27 -2.58
CA GLY A 21 16.20 6.44 -3.07
C GLY A 21 16.98 7.16 -4.18
N GLY A 22 16.24 7.79 -5.09
CA GLY A 22 16.82 8.70 -6.06
C GLY A 22 17.23 10.03 -5.42
N ARG A 23 17.49 11.05 -6.26
CA ARG A 23 18.00 12.36 -5.80
C ARG A 23 17.13 13.03 -4.74
N ARG A 24 15.81 12.77 -4.71
CA ARG A 24 14.83 13.44 -3.84
C ARG A 24 14.06 12.49 -2.92
N ASN A 25 14.32 11.18 -2.99
CA ASN A 25 13.63 10.18 -2.19
C ASN A 25 14.56 9.61 -1.10
N PRO A 26 14.05 9.18 0.06
CA PRO A 26 14.86 8.58 1.10
C PRO A 26 15.40 7.21 0.69
N ASP A 27 16.48 6.78 1.29
CA ASP A 27 16.81 5.37 1.34
C ASP A 27 15.87 4.67 2.33
N VAL A 28 15.54 3.41 2.06
CA VAL A 28 14.65 2.60 2.89
C VAL A 28 15.40 1.36 3.34
N TYR A 29 15.45 1.16 4.65
CA TYR A 29 16.19 0.09 5.29
C TYR A 29 15.27 -0.80 6.12
N LEU A 30 15.56 -2.10 6.13
CA LEU A 30 15.09 -3.03 7.14
C LEU A 30 16.12 -3.05 8.27
N VAL A 31 15.70 -2.72 9.48
CA VAL A 31 16.57 -2.51 10.64
C VAL A 31 16.06 -3.33 11.81
N GLU A 32 16.96 -3.85 12.65
CA GLU A 32 16.60 -4.52 13.90
C GLU A 32 16.29 -3.49 14.98
N GLY A 33 15.03 -3.39 15.36
CA GLY A 33 14.59 -2.63 16.54
C GLY A 33 14.57 -3.50 17.79
N ASP A 34 14.37 -2.87 18.96
CA ASP A 34 14.35 -3.60 20.25
C ASP A 34 13.18 -4.59 20.35
N ALA A 35 12.07 -4.33 19.66
CA ALA A 35 10.87 -5.17 19.65
C ALA A 35 10.68 -5.96 18.33
N GLY A 36 11.73 -6.08 17.53
CA GLY A 36 11.72 -6.76 16.23
C GLY A 36 12.00 -5.84 15.04
N PRO A 37 11.91 -6.36 13.82
CA PRO A 37 12.30 -5.63 12.61
C PRO A 37 11.39 -4.41 12.35
N VAL A 38 11.99 -3.34 11.86
CA VAL A 38 11.32 -2.08 11.52
C VAL A 38 11.81 -1.56 10.17
N VAL A 39 10.98 -0.76 9.51
CA VAL A 39 11.36 -0.04 8.29
C VAL A 39 11.78 1.37 8.64
N VAL A 40 12.98 1.77 8.19
CA VAL A 40 13.51 3.11 8.38
C VAL A 40 13.60 3.82 7.03
N LYS A 41 13.05 5.03 6.95
CA LYS A 41 13.23 5.97 5.83
C LYS A 41 14.23 7.05 6.23
N ASP A 42 15.33 7.20 5.44
CA ASP A 42 16.45 8.07 5.77
C ASP A 42 16.88 8.95 4.61
N PHE A 43 16.88 10.26 4.81
CA PHE A 43 17.36 11.27 3.87
C PHE A 43 18.84 11.65 4.07
N THR A 44 19.54 11.11 5.07
CA THR A 44 20.94 11.45 5.33
C THR A 44 21.84 11.30 4.11
N PRO A 45 21.68 10.27 3.24
CA PRO A 45 22.52 10.11 2.04
C PRO A 45 22.24 11.10 0.91
N ARG A 46 21.33 12.08 1.10
CA ARG A 46 20.94 13.02 0.04
C ARG A 46 21.83 14.27 0.02
N ALA A 47 21.82 14.98 -1.12
CA ALA A 47 22.50 16.28 -1.25
C ALA A 47 22.08 17.25 -0.14
N ALA A 48 22.96 18.14 0.27
CA ALA A 48 22.78 19.01 1.43
C ALA A 48 21.45 19.79 1.42
N LEU A 49 21.03 20.33 0.28
CA LEU A 49 19.77 21.05 0.14
C LEU A 49 18.56 20.17 0.42
N VAL A 50 18.53 18.95 -0.19
CA VAL A 50 17.46 17.98 0.02
C VAL A 50 17.45 17.50 1.46
N ARG A 51 18.59 17.10 1.99
CA ARG A 51 18.74 16.63 3.37
C ARG A 51 18.31 17.67 4.40
N ARG A 52 18.69 18.96 4.19
CA ARG A 52 18.46 20.01 5.18
C ARG A 52 17.04 20.55 5.21
N TRP A 53 16.36 20.63 4.05
CA TRP A 53 15.09 21.31 3.90
C TRP A 53 13.97 20.39 3.43
N LEU A 54 14.13 19.78 2.26
CA LEU A 54 13.07 18.99 1.64
C LEU A 54 12.80 17.68 2.40
N GLY A 55 13.86 16.96 2.78
CA GLY A 55 13.76 15.66 3.46
C GLY A 55 12.98 15.74 4.77
N PRO A 56 13.35 16.60 5.73
CA PRO A 56 12.60 16.74 6.98
C PRO A 56 11.12 17.06 6.77
N TRP A 57 10.80 17.94 5.81
CA TRP A 57 9.40 18.28 5.48
C TRP A 57 8.64 17.08 4.91
N LEU A 58 9.23 16.32 3.97
CA LEU A 58 8.62 15.12 3.41
C LEU A 58 8.40 14.05 4.49
N LEU A 59 9.39 13.84 5.37
CA LEU A 59 9.27 12.90 6.48
C LEU A 59 8.16 13.29 7.46
N ASP A 60 8.03 14.59 7.81
CA ASP A 60 6.96 15.06 8.69
C ASP A 60 5.59 14.84 8.07
N ARG A 61 5.46 15.12 6.77
CA ARG A 61 4.21 14.92 6.03
C ARG A 61 3.81 13.43 6.01
N GLU A 62 4.74 12.56 5.68
CA GLU A 62 4.50 11.12 5.64
C GLU A 62 4.20 10.55 7.03
N LEU A 63 5.01 10.90 8.03
CA LEU A 63 4.81 10.46 9.41
C LEU A 63 3.48 10.97 9.98
N SER A 64 3.02 12.17 9.59
CA SER A 64 1.71 12.71 9.96
C SER A 64 0.56 11.87 9.39
N ALA A 65 0.70 11.36 8.15
CA ALA A 65 -0.27 10.43 7.58
C ALA A 65 -0.31 9.12 8.37
N TYR A 66 0.82 8.50 8.65
CA TYR A 66 0.90 7.29 9.47
C TYR A 66 0.27 7.48 10.85
N ARG A 67 0.59 8.58 11.56
CA ARG A 67 0.01 8.89 12.88
C ARG A 67 -1.49 9.04 12.83
N ARG A 68 -2.03 9.68 11.79
CA ARG A 68 -3.48 9.84 11.63
C ARG A 68 -4.18 8.53 11.34
N LEU A 69 -3.50 7.60 10.72
CA LEU A 69 -4.00 6.27 10.36
C LEU A 69 -3.68 5.19 11.42
N GLU A 70 -3.01 5.55 12.50
CA GLU A 70 -2.65 4.62 13.56
C GLU A 70 -3.88 3.85 14.07
N GLY A 71 -3.71 2.53 14.22
CA GLY A 71 -4.79 1.61 14.60
C GLY A 71 -5.65 1.11 13.44
N LEU A 72 -5.41 1.51 12.18
CA LEU A 72 -5.99 0.82 11.03
C LEU A 72 -5.22 -0.48 10.76
N PRO A 73 -5.91 -1.65 10.67
CA PRO A 73 -5.26 -2.94 10.47
C PRO A 73 -4.37 -3.00 9.22
N ALA A 74 -4.79 -2.35 8.14
CA ALA A 74 -4.06 -2.33 6.87
C ALA A 74 -2.87 -1.36 6.84
N VAL A 75 -2.58 -0.60 7.91
CA VAL A 75 -1.52 0.42 7.90
C VAL A 75 -0.48 0.10 8.97
N PRO A 76 0.81 0.03 8.61
CA PRO A 76 1.89 -0.14 9.58
C PRO A 76 1.88 0.95 10.64
N ARG A 77 2.15 0.57 11.89
CA ARG A 77 2.20 1.50 13.00
C ARG A 77 3.42 2.43 12.90
N PRO A 78 3.25 3.75 13.10
CA PRO A 78 4.37 4.67 13.21
C PRO A 78 5.12 4.43 14.54
N LEU A 79 6.44 4.33 14.47
CA LEU A 79 7.29 4.16 15.64
C LEU A 79 7.98 5.48 16.06
N GLY A 80 7.92 6.47 15.19
CA GLY A 80 8.43 7.81 15.47
C GLY A 80 9.71 8.16 14.75
N ARG A 81 10.24 9.34 15.05
CA ARG A 81 11.50 9.80 14.46
C ARG A 81 12.70 9.19 15.16
N ILE A 82 13.72 8.86 14.37
CA ILE A 82 15.08 8.54 14.87
C ILE A 82 15.82 9.85 15.11
N ASP A 83 15.75 10.75 14.13
CA ASP A 83 16.26 12.12 14.20
C ASP A 83 15.55 13.02 13.17
N ARG A 84 16.17 14.18 12.88
CA ARG A 84 15.66 15.14 11.89
C ARG A 84 15.52 14.54 10.47
N HIS A 85 16.34 13.54 10.12
CA HIS A 85 16.49 13.04 8.75
C HIS A 85 15.94 11.63 8.55
N ALA A 86 15.45 10.98 9.62
CA ALA A 86 14.94 9.62 9.55
C ALA A 86 13.76 9.37 10.50
N PHE A 87 12.86 8.48 10.10
CA PHE A 87 11.81 7.94 10.95
C PHE A 87 11.64 6.43 10.73
N ALA A 88 11.03 5.77 11.69
CA ALA A 88 10.76 4.35 11.69
C ALA A 88 9.25 4.05 11.69
N VAL A 89 8.87 3.00 10.98
CA VAL A 89 7.54 2.38 11.02
C VAL A 89 7.69 0.87 11.23
N GLU A 90 6.64 0.26 11.71
CA GLU A 90 6.52 -1.20 11.83
C GLU A 90 6.85 -1.88 10.49
N TYR A 91 7.64 -2.94 10.54
CA TYR A 91 7.83 -3.82 9.39
C TYR A 91 6.70 -4.84 9.35
N ARG A 92 6.03 -4.93 8.23
CA ARG A 92 5.06 -5.99 7.93
C ARG A 92 5.52 -6.74 6.70
N PRO A 93 5.83 -8.03 6.82
CA PRO A 93 6.22 -8.84 5.68
C PRO A 93 5.03 -9.03 4.73
N GLY A 94 5.32 -9.00 3.42
CA GLY A 94 4.29 -9.17 2.40
C GLY A 94 4.86 -9.04 0.99
N GLU A 95 4.12 -9.57 0.03
CA GLU A 95 4.46 -9.51 -1.38
C GLU A 95 3.75 -8.34 -2.07
N ARG A 96 4.46 -7.61 -2.94
CA ARG A 96 3.89 -6.52 -3.73
C ARG A 96 2.77 -7.01 -4.62
N VAL A 97 1.61 -6.36 -4.52
CA VAL A 97 0.45 -6.76 -5.32
C VAL A 97 0.76 -6.64 -6.81
N SER A 98 0.64 -7.76 -7.52
CA SER A 98 0.95 -7.88 -8.93
C SER A 98 0.06 -8.95 -9.57
N ARG A 99 0.12 -9.08 -10.90
CA ARG A 99 -0.58 -10.17 -11.62
C ARG A 99 -0.15 -11.57 -11.16
N LYS A 100 1.03 -11.72 -10.56
CA LYS A 100 1.53 -13.00 -10.04
C LYS A 100 0.72 -13.50 -8.83
N LEU A 101 0.01 -12.59 -8.14
CA LEU A 101 -0.85 -12.92 -7.01
C LEU A 101 -2.29 -13.26 -7.42
N ARG A 102 -2.60 -13.25 -8.73
CA ARG A 102 -3.91 -13.65 -9.22
C ARG A 102 -4.24 -15.07 -8.77
N GLY A 103 -5.40 -15.24 -8.11
CA GLY A 103 -5.84 -16.52 -7.55
C GLY A 103 -5.01 -17.02 -6.34
N ARG A 104 -4.06 -16.21 -5.83
CA ARG A 104 -3.23 -16.55 -4.66
C ARG A 104 -3.58 -15.72 -3.42
N VAL A 105 -4.26 -14.59 -3.60
CA VAL A 105 -4.80 -13.83 -2.48
C VAL A 105 -6.17 -14.37 -2.09
N PRO A 106 -6.57 -14.25 -0.79
CA PRO A 106 -7.90 -14.62 -0.35
C PRO A 106 -9.01 -13.88 -1.12
N PRO A 107 -10.21 -14.44 -1.28
CA PRO A 107 -11.32 -13.78 -1.95
C PRO A 107 -11.70 -12.44 -1.33
N GLU A 108 -11.53 -12.31 -0.01
CA GLU A 108 -11.85 -11.13 0.80
C GLU A 108 -10.86 -9.97 0.60
N PHE A 109 -9.66 -10.26 0.08
CA PHE A 109 -8.55 -9.29 -0.04
C PHE A 109 -8.95 -7.96 -0.69
N LEU A 110 -9.70 -8.00 -1.78
CA LEU A 110 -10.13 -6.78 -2.49
C LEU A 110 -11.20 -6.01 -1.71
N GLY A 111 -12.09 -6.71 -1.00
CA GLY A 111 -13.07 -6.10 -0.10
C GLY A 111 -12.38 -5.40 1.06
N GLU A 112 -11.45 -6.07 1.74
CA GLU A 112 -10.66 -5.50 2.83
C GLU A 112 -9.80 -4.31 2.38
N LEU A 113 -9.22 -4.38 1.17
CA LEU A 113 -8.49 -3.25 0.59
C LEU A 113 -9.40 -2.04 0.36
N GLU A 114 -10.62 -2.25 -0.12
CA GLU A 114 -11.62 -1.20 -0.29
C GLU A 114 -12.02 -0.58 1.05
N GLU A 115 -12.28 -1.40 2.06
CA GLU A 115 -12.60 -0.95 3.42
C GLU A 115 -11.44 -0.15 4.03
N ALA A 116 -10.20 -0.62 3.87
CA ALA A 116 -9.02 0.10 4.33
C ALA A 116 -8.89 1.49 3.68
N ILE A 117 -9.13 1.60 2.37
CA ILE A 117 -9.13 2.87 1.64
C ILE A 117 -10.27 3.78 2.13
N GLN A 118 -11.47 3.26 2.37
CA GLN A 118 -12.60 4.02 2.90
C GLN A 118 -12.31 4.53 4.32
N ALA A 119 -11.77 3.67 5.19
CA ALA A 119 -11.38 4.04 6.55
C ALA A 119 -10.27 5.10 6.58
N MET A 120 -9.32 5.04 5.65
CA MET A 120 -8.29 6.06 5.45
C MET A 120 -8.92 7.41 5.06
N HIS A 121 -9.83 7.43 4.10
CA HIS A 121 -10.54 8.65 3.68
C HIS A 121 -11.41 9.23 4.82
N ALA A 122 -12.10 8.38 5.60
CA ALA A 122 -12.87 8.83 6.77
C ALA A 122 -12.00 9.56 7.81
N ARG A 123 -10.70 9.23 7.89
CA ARG A 123 -9.73 9.95 8.73
C ARG A 123 -9.11 11.18 8.05
N GLY A 124 -9.63 11.57 6.89
CA GLY A 124 -9.19 12.75 6.15
C GLY A 124 -7.85 12.58 5.44
N VAL A 125 -7.43 11.36 5.15
CA VAL A 125 -6.19 11.05 4.43
C VAL A 125 -6.52 10.49 3.05
N ALA A 126 -5.93 11.06 1.99
CA ALA A 126 -5.92 10.49 0.64
C ALA A 126 -4.48 10.12 0.27
N HIS A 127 -4.27 8.90 -0.22
CA HIS A 127 -2.93 8.38 -0.50
C HIS A 127 -2.30 8.94 -1.78
N LEU A 128 -3.10 9.06 -2.82
CA LEU A 128 -2.81 9.57 -4.17
C LEU A 128 -1.84 8.76 -5.01
N ASP A 129 -1.19 7.74 -4.46
CA ASP A 129 -0.25 6.88 -5.20
C ASP A 129 -0.52 5.37 -5.02
N LEU A 130 -1.77 4.96 -4.73
CA LEU A 130 -2.15 3.54 -4.63
C LEU A 130 -2.06 2.78 -5.97
N ARG A 131 -1.90 3.51 -7.08
CA ARG A 131 -1.69 2.89 -8.40
C ARG A 131 -0.33 2.24 -8.55
N HIS A 132 0.64 2.66 -7.74
CA HIS A 132 1.98 2.10 -7.74
C HIS A 132 1.99 0.74 -7.03
N ARG A 133 2.60 -0.27 -7.69
CA ARG A 133 2.59 -1.66 -7.20
C ARG A 133 3.34 -1.86 -5.88
N SER A 134 4.25 -0.96 -5.55
CA SER A 134 5.02 -1.03 -4.30
C SER A 134 4.24 -0.57 -3.09
N ASN A 135 3.08 0.08 -3.26
CA ASN A 135 2.38 0.77 -2.18
C ASN A 135 1.21 -0.04 -1.60
N VAL A 136 0.92 -1.20 -2.20
CA VAL A 136 -0.03 -2.19 -1.69
C VAL A 136 0.68 -3.55 -1.63
N LEU A 137 0.72 -4.15 -0.45
CA LEU A 137 1.26 -5.49 -0.26
C LEU A 137 0.12 -6.45 0.11
N ALA A 138 0.26 -7.71 -0.27
CA ALA A 138 -0.45 -8.82 0.35
C ALA A 138 0.44 -9.33 1.48
N GLY A 139 -0.02 -9.19 2.71
CA GLY A 139 0.65 -9.69 3.90
C GLY A 139 0.78 -11.21 3.86
N GLU A 140 1.69 -11.76 4.65
CA GLU A 140 1.82 -13.22 4.81
C GLU A 140 0.57 -13.85 5.43
N ASP A 141 -0.21 -13.06 6.16
CA ASP A 141 -1.53 -13.39 6.71
C ASP A 141 -2.67 -13.31 5.68
N GLY A 142 -2.36 -12.90 4.45
CA GLY A 142 -3.33 -12.73 3.35
C GLY A 142 -4.04 -11.38 3.34
N HIS A 143 -3.84 -10.51 4.34
CA HIS A 143 -4.51 -9.21 4.44
C HIS A 143 -3.78 -8.11 3.66
N PRO A 144 -4.48 -7.06 3.17
CA PRO A 144 -3.84 -5.95 2.48
C PRO A 144 -3.06 -5.05 3.44
N ILE A 145 -1.89 -4.58 2.98
CA ILE A 145 -1.06 -3.61 3.71
C ILE A 145 -0.82 -2.40 2.80
N LEU A 146 -1.15 -1.21 3.30
CA LEU A 146 -0.91 0.07 2.63
C LEU A 146 0.37 0.70 3.18
N ILE A 147 1.30 1.02 2.30
CA ILE A 147 2.60 1.60 2.66
C ILE A 147 2.95 2.80 1.76
N ASP A 148 3.95 3.57 2.17
CA ASP A 148 4.50 4.70 1.42
C ASP A 148 3.52 5.87 1.22
N PHE A 149 3.21 6.55 2.31
CA PHE A 149 2.34 7.73 2.34
C PHE A 149 3.07 9.04 1.96
N ALA A 150 4.21 8.97 1.26
CA ALA A 150 4.98 10.15 0.86
C ALA A 150 4.18 11.12 -0.04
N SER A 151 3.22 10.63 -0.83
CA SER A 151 2.33 11.44 -1.66
C SER A 151 1.02 11.82 -0.97
N ALA A 152 0.77 11.34 0.23
CA ALA A 152 -0.52 11.50 0.88
C ALA A 152 -0.86 12.96 1.22
N VAL A 153 -2.13 13.28 1.15
CA VAL A 153 -2.69 14.55 1.60
C VAL A 153 -3.54 14.30 2.84
N CYS A 154 -3.22 15.03 3.91
CA CYS A 154 -3.95 14.97 5.17
C CYS A 154 -4.81 16.23 5.31
N LEU A 155 -6.12 16.09 5.32
CA LEU A 155 -7.08 17.17 5.54
C LEU A 155 -7.72 17.00 6.93
N ARG A 156 -8.00 18.10 7.60
CA ARG A 156 -8.68 18.04 8.91
C ARG A 156 -10.12 17.57 8.69
N PRO A 157 -10.54 16.43 9.28
CA PRO A 157 -11.93 15.97 9.18
C PRO A 157 -12.91 17.07 9.60
N GLY A 158 -14.02 17.22 8.86
CA GLY A 158 -15.02 18.25 9.12
C GLY A 158 -14.67 19.66 8.61
N SER A 159 -13.45 19.92 8.16
CA SER A 159 -13.09 21.24 7.57
C SER A 159 -13.73 21.43 6.19
N LEU A 160 -13.91 22.69 5.78
CA LEU A 160 -14.37 23.04 4.42
C LEU A 160 -13.44 22.43 3.35
N ALA A 161 -12.12 22.50 3.57
CA ALA A 161 -11.15 21.90 2.67
C ALA A 161 -11.35 20.38 2.54
N ALA A 162 -11.61 19.65 3.64
CA ALA A 162 -11.91 18.25 3.58
C ALA A 162 -13.22 17.97 2.84
N ARG A 163 -14.26 18.74 3.08
CA ARG A 163 -15.56 18.56 2.41
C ARG A 163 -15.48 18.77 0.90
N LEU A 164 -14.67 19.72 0.44
CA LEU A 164 -14.55 20.06 -0.98
C LEU A 164 -13.51 19.20 -1.70
N LEU A 165 -12.35 18.96 -1.10
CA LEU A 165 -11.22 18.34 -1.79
C LEU A 165 -11.16 16.81 -1.59
N LEU A 166 -11.56 16.30 -0.41
CA LEU A 166 -11.42 14.88 -0.14
C LEU A 166 -12.19 13.98 -1.11
N PRO A 167 -13.43 14.30 -1.56
CA PRO A 167 -14.12 13.48 -2.56
C PRO A 167 -13.38 13.37 -3.88
N LEU A 168 -12.72 14.48 -4.31
CA LEU A 168 -11.91 14.50 -5.53
C LEU A 168 -10.62 13.69 -5.37
N LEU A 169 -9.92 13.85 -4.26
CA LEU A 169 -8.69 13.10 -3.95
C LEU A 169 -8.99 11.60 -3.75
N ALA A 170 -10.08 11.27 -3.07
CA ALA A 170 -10.54 9.90 -2.88
C ALA A 170 -10.91 9.21 -4.21
N TRP A 171 -11.36 9.96 -5.21
CA TRP A 171 -11.61 9.42 -6.53
C TRP A 171 -10.33 8.87 -7.19
N VAL A 172 -9.17 9.51 -6.97
CA VAL A 172 -7.87 9.03 -7.45
C VAL A 172 -7.54 7.66 -6.85
N ASP A 173 -7.72 7.51 -5.53
CA ASP A 173 -7.46 6.25 -4.83
C ASP A 173 -8.44 5.16 -5.24
N ARG A 174 -9.74 5.48 -5.41
CA ARG A 174 -10.74 4.52 -5.91
C ARG A 174 -10.46 4.03 -7.33
N ARG A 175 -9.90 4.88 -8.20
CA ARG A 175 -9.46 4.43 -9.53
C ARG A 175 -8.30 3.43 -9.45
N ALA A 176 -7.47 3.53 -8.42
CA ALA A 176 -6.43 2.54 -8.18
C ALA A 176 -7.04 1.18 -7.80
N LEU A 177 -8.07 1.15 -6.97
CA LEU A 177 -8.79 -0.08 -6.61
C LEU A 177 -9.36 -0.80 -7.84
N ALA A 178 -10.01 -0.07 -8.75
CA ALA A 178 -10.51 -0.65 -10.00
C ALA A 178 -9.40 -1.34 -10.82
N LYS A 179 -8.21 -0.75 -10.85
CA LYS A 179 -7.03 -1.36 -11.48
C LYS A 179 -6.57 -2.65 -10.79
N TRP A 180 -6.68 -2.71 -9.45
CA TRP A 180 -6.33 -3.91 -8.70
C TRP A 180 -7.34 -5.03 -8.91
N ARG A 181 -8.64 -4.73 -8.97
CA ARG A 181 -9.69 -5.69 -9.33
C ARG A 181 -9.38 -6.39 -10.65
N VAL A 182 -9.17 -5.63 -11.72
CA VAL A 182 -8.83 -6.20 -13.05
C VAL A 182 -7.55 -7.05 -13.01
N ARG A 183 -6.61 -6.75 -12.11
CA ARG A 183 -5.34 -7.49 -12.03
C ARG A 183 -5.42 -8.78 -11.24
N LEU A 184 -6.24 -8.82 -10.21
CA LEU A 184 -6.32 -9.92 -9.25
C LEU A 184 -7.49 -10.86 -9.52
N GLU A 185 -8.61 -10.37 -10.07
CA GLU A 185 -9.72 -11.23 -10.44
C GLU A 185 -9.31 -12.15 -11.59
N ALA A 186 -9.48 -13.44 -11.39
CA ALA A 186 -9.37 -14.42 -12.47
C ALA A 186 -10.50 -14.15 -13.46
N GLN A 187 -10.23 -14.08 -14.75
CA GLN A 187 -11.29 -14.30 -15.74
C GLN A 187 -11.79 -15.72 -15.51
N ASP A 188 -13.03 -15.85 -15.10
CA ASP A 188 -13.72 -17.13 -14.99
C ASP A 188 -13.85 -17.70 -16.42
N PRO A 189 -13.15 -18.78 -16.79
CA PRO A 189 -13.26 -19.32 -18.14
C PRO A 189 -14.58 -20.05 -18.37
N SER A 190 -15.48 -20.12 -17.36
CA SER A 190 -16.75 -20.87 -17.42
C SER A 190 -17.95 -20.04 -17.88
N GLY A 191 -17.76 -18.80 -18.34
CA GLY A 191 -18.86 -17.92 -18.81
C GLY A 191 -19.23 -17.99 -20.28
N SER A 192 -18.66 -18.91 -21.08
CA SER A 192 -19.01 -19.05 -22.50
C SER A 192 -19.19 -20.51 -22.92
N GLY A 193 -20.25 -21.16 -22.46
CA GLY A 193 -20.48 -22.57 -22.81
C GLY A 193 -21.86 -23.10 -22.48
N LEU A 194 -22.90 -22.26 -22.58
CA LEU A 194 -24.29 -22.78 -22.61
C LEU A 194 -25.06 -22.07 -23.70
N GLY A 195 -24.91 -22.57 -24.92
CA GLY A 195 -25.69 -22.13 -26.08
C GLY A 195 -25.59 -23.13 -27.20
N GLY A 196 -26.54 -24.07 -27.26
CA GLY A 196 -26.86 -24.71 -28.52
C GLY A 196 -26.54 -26.20 -28.65
N ALA A 197 -27.23 -27.03 -27.89
CA ALA A 197 -27.56 -28.34 -28.37
C ALA A 197 -29.08 -28.43 -28.49
N SER A 198 -29.64 -27.95 -29.58
CA SER A 198 -30.98 -28.33 -29.98
C SER A 198 -30.86 -29.42 -31.04
N GLY A 199 -31.41 -30.56 -30.70
CA GLY A 199 -31.46 -31.73 -31.53
C GLY A 199 -32.23 -31.54 -32.83
N SER A 200 -31.89 -32.38 -33.78
CA SER A 200 -32.79 -32.79 -34.84
C SER A 200 -32.59 -34.28 -35.11
N GLU A 201 -33.33 -35.08 -34.40
CA GLU A 201 -33.71 -36.39 -34.86
C GLU A 201 -34.66 -36.25 -36.04
N ARG A 202 -34.36 -36.81 -37.16
CA ARG A 202 -35.24 -37.42 -38.16
C ARG A 202 -34.37 -38.43 -38.88
N GLY A 203 -34.60 -39.71 -38.82
CA GLY A 203 -35.87 -40.45 -38.99
C GLY A 203 -35.87 -41.03 -40.36
N ALA A 204 -35.95 -42.30 -40.39
CA ALA A 204 -36.52 -43.15 -41.44
C ALA A 204 -35.58 -43.80 -42.48
N SER A 205 -35.46 -45.03 -42.36
CA SER A 205 -36.08 -46.08 -43.14
C SER A 205 -35.22 -46.76 -44.19
N ARG A 206 -35.05 -47.98 -43.94
CA ARG A 206 -34.86 -49.19 -44.80
C ARG A 206 -35.62 -49.12 -46.18
N PRO A 207 -35.48 -50.09 -47.12
CA PRO A 207 -34.70 -51.35 -47.16
C PRO A 207 -34.11 -51.62 -48.57
N THR A 208 -33.28 -52.51 -48.73
CA THR A 208 -33.20 -53.84 -49.34
C THR A 208 -31.79 -54.32 -49.49
#